data_49f1da81eb0af06bf2f0edbeaf7090b0
#
_entry.id   49f1da81eb0af06bf2f0edbeaf7090b0
#
_cell.length_a   1.000
_cell.length_b   1.000
_cell.length_c   1.000
_cell.angle_alpha   90.00
_cell.angle_beta   90.00
_cell.angle_gamma   90.00
#
_symmetry.space_group_name_H-M   'P 1'
#
loop_
_entity.id
_entity.type
_entity.pdbx_description
1 polymer ?
#
loop_
_entity_poly.entity_id
_entity_poly.type
_entity_poly.pdbx_seq_one_letter_code
_entity_poly.pdbx_strand_id
1 'polypeptide(L)'
;MKGRKEKKQTVAAYLQGQDTYTLHKQVRRRFPRNVTYADTVDACWQVDLADFSSLKEDNDDYIFVMCVNDVFSRFAWTIPLKDKSANTVLDGFKTLFASTKRRPAQIITDKGKELQNTTLKRFLKQHDIELYHTNNPQTKCSITERFIRTLRLWLQKVFTHREKYRYIDGLLDDVTWSYNHRYHTAIKMSPYEASQPDRVLEVYSNLYSGKLENNKTSSPKFHEGDYVRISREKKRFEKGHTWNWSEEIFKVTKVIPHPKIVYKISEIDSGDELEGSFYSWELSKVTKPELFKIAYILGKRGKGDRTEHLVHWRGYTKSSRSWVKAKDIFES
;
A
#
# COMPACT_ATOMS: atom_id res chain seq x y z
N MET A 1 -0.05 44.51 0.37
CA MET A 1 0.16 43.03 0.37
C MET A 1 -0.93 42.24 1.12
N LYS A 2 -1.52 42.71 2.22
CA LYS A 2 -2.61 42.02 2.96
C LYS A 2 -3.83 41.71 2.08
N GLY A 3 -4.41 42.64 1.36
CA GLY A 3 -5.63 42.44 0.57
C GLY A 3 -5.50 41.45 -0.61
N ARG A 4 -4.29 41.20 -1.14
CA ARG A 4 -4.03 40.14 -2.14
C ARG A 4 -4.03 38.75 -1.53
N LYS A 5 -3.63 38.60 -0.27
CA LYS A 5 -3.67 37.33 0.46
C LYS A 5 -5.10 36.92 0.82
N GLU A 6 -5.91 37.88 1.28
CA GLU A 6 -7.32 37.65 1.63
C GLU A 6 -8.16 37.27 0.41
N LYS A 7 -7.99 37.96 -0.74
CA LYS A 7 -8.64 37.56 -2.01
C LYS A 7 -8.25 36.15 -2.46
N LYS A 8 -6.97 35.77 -2.31
CA LYS A 8 -6.51 34.40 -2.65
C LYS A 8 -7.11 33.33 -1.74
N GLN A 9 -7.29 33.60 -0.45
CA GLN A 9 -7.92 32.68 0.51
C GLN A 9 -9.39 32.48 0.20
N THR A 10 -10.12 33.54 -0.15
CA THR A 10 -11.54 33.49 -0.54
C THR A 10 -11.74 32.68 -1.82
N VAL A 11 -10.89 32.89 -2.84
CA VAL A 11 -10.94 32.09 -4.09
C VAL A 11 -10.62 30.63 -3.84
N ALA A 12 -9.62 30.34 -3.00
CA ALA A 12 -9.26 28.96 -2.67
C ALA A 12 -10.39 28.23 -1.93
N ALA A 13 -11.06 28.89 -1.00
CA ALA A 13 -12.22 28.36 -0.27
C ALA A 13 -13.39 28.07 -1.22
N TYR A 14 -13.71 28.98 -2.13
CA TYR A 14 -14.73 28.79 -3.16
C TYR A 14 -14.42 27.59 -4.05
N LEU A 15 -13.17 27.48 -4.56
CA LEU A 15 -12.75 26.37 -5.42
C LEU A 15 -12.77 25.02 -4.71
N GLN A 16 -12.57 24.97 -3.39
CA GLN A 16 -12.68 23.74 -2.60
C GLN A 16 -14.10 23.21 -2.49
N GLY A 17 -15.11 24.06 -2.70
CA GLY A 17 -16.52 23.67 -2.80
C GLY A 17 -16.94 23.21 -4.19
N GLN A 18 -16.10 23.39 -5.22
CA GLN A 18 -16.45 23.02 -6.60
C GLN A 18 -15.97 21.62 -6.97
N ASP A 19 -16.89 20.69 -7.22
CA ASP A 19 -16.58 19.31 -7.62
C ASP A 19 -15.70 19.27 -8.87
N THR A 20 -16.02 20.08 -9.89
CA THR A 20 -15.26 20.17 -11.13
C THR A 20 -13.80 20.53 -10.91
N TYR A 21 -13.51 21.40 -9.98
CA TYR A 21 -12.15 21.78 -9.60
C TYR A 21 -11.49 20.69 -8.75
N THR A 22 -12.17 20.21 -7.71
CA THR A 22 -11.56 19.29 -6.71
C THR A 22 -11.31 17.91 -7.27
N LEU A 23 -12.15 17.38 -8.17
CA LEU A 23 -11.97 16.09 -8.83
C LEU A 23 -10.82 16.08 -9.83
N HIS A 24 -10.58 17.20 -10.54
CA HIS A 24 -9.55 17.27 -11.59
C HIS A 24 -8.23 17.92 -11.14
N LYS A 25 -8.15 18.39 -9.90
CA LYS A 25 -6.92 18.97 -9.35
C LYS A 25 -5.72 18.05 -9.58
N GLN A 26 -4.56 18.62 -9.89
CA GLN A 26 -3.34 17.85 -10.13
C GLN A 26 -2.92 17.06 -8.89
N VAL A 27 -2.47 15.81 -9.10
CA VAL A 27 -1.96 14.92 -8.06
C VAL A 27 -0.45 14.81 -8.17
N ARG A 28 0.23 15.02 -7.05
CA ARG A 28 1.67 14.74 -6.96
C ARG A 28 1.87 13.26 -6.60
N ARG A 29 2.22 12.44 -7.58
CA ARG A 29 2.40 10.99 -7.40
C ARG A 29 3.75 10.62 -6.78
N ARG A 30 4.80 11.42 -7.05
CA ARG A 30 6.15 11.19 -6.51
C ARG A 30 6.40 12.18 -5.37
N PHE A 31 6.44 11.65 -4.15
CA PHE A 31 6.74 12.41 -2.95
C PHE A 31 7.51 11.53 -1.95
N PRO A 32 8.31 12.13 -1.05
CA PRO A 32 9.02 11.37 -0.04
C PRO A 32 8.03 10.73 0.95
N ARG A 33 8.15 9.42 1.18
CA ARG A 33 7.38 8.66 2.16
C ARG A 33 8.20 8.37 3.40
N ASN A 34 7.55 7.90 4.46
CA ASN A 34 8.25 7.33 5.61
C ASN A 34 9.00 6.08 5.16
N VAL A 35 10.19 5.91 5.69
CA VAL A 35 11.00 4.72 5.43
C VAL A 35 10.37 3.56 6.21
N THR A 36 10.29 2.38 5.61
CA THR A 36 9.97 1.17 6.37
C THR A 36 11.09 0.96 7.38
N TYR A 37 10.74 0.96 8.65
CA TYR A 37 11.68 0.91 9.75
C TYR A 37 11.75 -0.49 10.33
N ALA A 38 12.95 -0.94 10.60
CA ALA A 38 13.26 -2.10 11.43
C ALA A 38 14.52 -1.74 12.22
N ASP A 39 14.55 -2.01 13.51
CA ASP A 39 15.64 -1.63 14.41
C ASP A 39 16.75 -2.67 14.46
N THR A 40 16.43 -3.90 14.10
CA THR A 40 17.37 -5.02 14.12
C THR A 40 17.04 -6.06 13.05
N VAL A 41 17.93 -7.03 12.92
CA VAL A 41 17.74 -8.22 12.09
C VAL A 41 16.52 -8.99 12.58
N ASP A 42 15.70 -9.47 11.64
CA ASP A 42 14.47 -10.23 11.91
C ASP A 42 13.37 -9.46 12.69
N ALA A 43 13.50 -8.14 12.89
CA ALA A 43 12.39 -7.36 13.44
C ALA A 43 11.19 -7.38 12.50
N CYS A 44 11.43 -7.31 11.18
CA CYS A 44 10.37 -7.28 10.19
C CYS A 44 10.82 -7.92 8.87
N TRP A 45 10.01 -8.84 8.35
CA TRP A 45 10.18 -9.35 6.98
C TRP A 45 9.08 -8.82 6.06
N GLN A 46 9.43 -8.53 4.82
CA GLN A 46 8.48 -8.27 3.75
C GLN A 46 8.36 -9.48 2.85
N VAL A 47 7.12 -9.83 2.47
CA VAL A 47 6.82 -10.98 1.60
C VAL A 47 5.95 -10.52 0.44
N ASP A 48 6.31 -10.98 -0.77
CA ASP A 48 5.55 -10.75 -1.99
C ASP A 48 5.74 -11.94 -2.95
N LEU A 49 4.79 -12.14 -3.86
CA LEU A 49 4.81 -13.21 -4.85
C LEU A 49 5.19 -12.67 -6.23
N ALA A 50 6.30 -13.15 -6.76
CA ALA A 50 6.71 -12.85 -8.13
C ALA A 50 6.04 -13.83 -9.11
N ASP A 51 5.32 -13.30 -10.11
CA ASP A 51 4.67 -14.08 -11.16
C ASP A 51 5.67 -14.43 -12.28
N PHE A 52 5.83 -15.72 -12.55
CA PHE A 52 6.63 -16.33 -13.62
C PHE A 52 5.78 -17.27 -14.50
N SER A 53 4.45 -17.06 -14.53
CA SER A 53 3.51 -17.92 -15.28
C SER A 53 3.85 -18.10 -16.77
N SER A 54 4.50 -17.11 -17.37
CA SER A 54 4.99 -17.20 -18.75
C SER A 54 6.09 -18.25 -18.97
N LEU A 55 6.71 -18.76 -17.90
CA LEU A 55 7.80 -19.75 -17.94
C LEU A 55 7.36 -21.12 -17.39
N LYS A 56 6.06 -21.38 -17.35
CA LYS A 56 5.46 -22.56 -16.74
C LYS A 56 6.01 -23.87 -17.30
N GLU A 57 6.07 -23.97 -18.62
CA GLU A 57 6.48 -25.20 -19.33
C GLU A 57 7.94 -25.59 -19.06
N ASP A 58 8.81 -24.61 -18.89
CA ASP A 58 10.22 -24.81 -18.57
C ASP A 58 10.49 -25.18 -17.10
N ASN A 59 9.50 -24.98 -16.20
CA ASN A 59 9.72 -25.01 -14.77
C ASN A 59 8.75 -25.95 -13.99
N ASP A 60 8.35 -27.07 -14.55
CA ASP A 60 7.56 -28.14 -13.91
C ASP A 60 6.32 -27.60 -13.19
N ASP A 61 5.60 -26.69 -13.84
CA ASP A 61 4.41 -25.97 -13.33
C ASP A 61 4.69 -25.01 -12.14
N TYR A 62 5.93 -24.75 -11.79
CA TYR A 62 6.24 -23.68 -10.85
C TYR A 62 6.08 -22.32 -11.54
N ILE A 63 5.05 -21.58 -11.14
CA ILE A 63 4.66 -20.32 -11.81
C ILE A 63 4.77 -19.09 -10.91
N PHE A 64 4.99 -19.28 -9.62
CA PHE A 64 5.24 -18.19 -8.68
C PHE A 64 6.53 -18.42 -7.91
N VAL A 65 7.14 -17.35 -7.46
CA VAL A 65 8.25 -17.38 -6.50
C VAL A 65 7.86 -16.50 -5.32
N MET A 66 7.75 -17.10 -4.15
CA MET A 66 7.60 -16.37 -2.91
C MET A 66 8.95 -15.74 -2.56
N CYS A 67 8.99 -14.42 -2.58
CA CYS A 67 10.15 -13.61 -2.24
C CYS A 67 9.99 -13.04 -0.84
N VAL A 68 10.97 -13.27 0.00
CA VAL A 68 10.99 -12.80 1.39
C VAL A 68 12.25 -11.97 1.61
N ASN A 69 12.13 -10.80 2.24
CA ASN A 69 13.29 -9.99 2.59
C ASN A 69 13.21 -9.53 4.04
N ASP A 70 14.29 -9.71 4.77
CA ASP A 70 14.49 -9.00 6.04
C ASP A 70 14.67 -7.52 5.77
N VAL A 71 13.81 -6.71 6.39
CA VAL A 71 13.76 -5.24 6.21
C VAL A 71 15.05 -4.57 6.66
N PHE A 72 15.71 -5.09 7.67
CA PHE A 72 16.94 -4.51 8.22
C PHE A 72 18.17 -4.89 7.38
N SER A 73 18.50 -6.17 7.31
CA SER A 73 19.72 -6.63 6.63
C SER A 73 19.60 -6.69 5.11
N ARG A 74 18.38 -6.58 4.54
CA ARG A 74 18.08 -6.85 3.12
C ARG A 74 18.27 -8.29 2.70
N PHE A 75 18.57 -9.19 3.62
CA PHE A 75 18.73 -10.61 3.31
C PHE A 75 17.47 -11.18 2.67
N ALA A 76 17.63 -11.99 1.65
CA ALA A 76 16.54 -12.50 0.83
C ALA A 76 16.45 -14.03 0.86
N TRP A 77 15.22 -14.52 0.76
CA TRP A 77 14.90 -15.93 0.50
C TRP A 77 13.93 -16.01 -0.67
N THR A 78 14.00 -17.09 -1.41
CA THR A 78 13.10 -17.39 -2.52
C THR A 78 12.58 -18.81 -2.41
N ILE A 79 11.29 -19.02 -2.56
CA ILE A 79 10.66 -20.34 -2.54
C ILE A 79 9.78 -20.46 -3.79
N PRO A 80 10.04 -21.41 -4.69
CA PRO A 80 9.21 -21.64 -5.86
C PRO A 80 7.86 -22.25 -5.46
N LEU A 81 6.76 -21.79 -6.05
CA LEU A 81 5.40 -22.23 -5.80
C LEU A 81 4.69 -22.58 -7.11
N LYS A 82 3.88 -23.64 -7.10
CA LYS A 82 3.09 -24.06 -8.29
C LYS A 82 1.87 -23.20 -8.52
N ASP A 83 1.29 -22.66 -7.46
CA ASP A 83 0.16 -21.75 -7.51
C ASP A 83 0.21 -20.76 -6.31
N LYS A 84 -0.76 -19.87 -6.23
CA LYS A 84 -0.90 -18.91 -5.12
C LYS A 84 -2.07 -19.25 -4.19
N SER A 85 -2.46 -20.53 -4.11
CA SER A 85 -3.48 -20.95 -3.15
C SER A 85 -2.98 -20.79 -1.71
N ALA A 86 -3.92 -20.67 -0.78
CA ALA A 86 -3.61 -20.53 0.64
C ALA A 86 -2.75 -21.67 1.18
N ASN A 87 -2.97 -22.91 0.70
CA ASN A 87 -2.23 -24.09 1.12
C ASN A 87 -0.80 -24.07 0.55
N THR A 88 -0.65 -23.79 -0.73
CA THR A 88 0.67 -23.69 -1.37
C THR A 88 1.54 -22.60 -0.75
N VAL A 89 0.96 -21.44 -0.44
CA VAL A 89 1.66 -20.36 0.27
C VAL A 89 2.04 -20.78 1.69
N LEU A 90 1.15 -21.46 2.41
CA LEU A 90 1.46 -22.00 3.75
C LEU A 90 2.62 -23.00 3.70
N ASP A 91 2.62 -23.91 2.73
CA ASP A 91 3.70 -24.89 2.56
C ASP A 91 5.00 -24.21 2.16
N GLY A 92 4.94 -23.13 1.39
CA GLY A 92 6.07 -22.25 1.14
C GLY A 92 6.67 -21.66 2.42
N PHE A 93 5.85 -21.18 3.35
CA PHE A 93 6.33 -20.73 4.66
C PHE A 93 6.92 -21.84 5.52
N LYS A 94 6.33 -23.04 5.50
CA LYS A 94 6.91 -24.21 6.19
C LYS A 94 8.29 -24.56 5.61
N THR A 95 8.43 -24.59 4.29
CA THR A 95 9.70 -24.81 3.60
C THR A 95 10.72 -23.73 3.98
N LEU A 96 10.34 -22.47 3.96
CA LEU A 96 11.19 -21.37 4.40
C LEU A 96 11.66 -21.57 5.84
N PHE A 97 10.74 -21.87 6.76
CA PHE A 97 11.07 -22.06 8.16
C PHE A 97 11.89 -23.35 8.45
N ALA A 98 11.81 -24.33 7.58
CA ALA A 98 12.70 -25.48 7.62
C ALA A 98 14.11 -25.16 7.12
N SER A 99 14.26 -24.27 6.12
CA SER A 99 15.54 -23.90 5.52
C SER A 99 16.37 -22.93 6.37
N THR A 100 15.75 -22.22 7.31
CA THR A 100 16.44 -21.26 8.17
C THR A 100 15.95 -21.31 9.61
N LYS A 101 16.87 -21.04 10.56
CA LYS A 101 16.52 -20.89 11.99
C LYS A 101 15.97 -19.48 12.31
N ARG A 102 16.07 -18.54 11.37
CA ARG A 102 15.63 -17.16 11.55
C ARG A 102 14.10 -17.09 11.58
N ARG A 103 13.56 -16.25 12.46
CA ARG A 103 12.13 -15.98 12.59
C ARG A 103 11.94 -14.48 12.77
N PRO A 104 11.02 -13.84 12.01
CA PRO A 104 10.73 -12.43 12.20
C PRO A 104 9.78 -12.22 13.37
N ALA A 105 9.88 -11.06 14.03
CA ALA A 105 8.84 -10.65 14.97
C ALA A 105 7.53 -10.31 14.22
N GLN A 106 7.64 -9.74 13.02
CA GLN A 106 6.48 -9.41 12.18
C GLN A 106 6.75 -9.65 10.69
N ILE A 107 5.67 -9.96 9.97
CA ILE A 107 5.67 -10.06 8.50
C ILE A 107 4.75 -9.00 7.94
N ILE A 108 5.23 -8.26 6.94
CA ILE A 108 4.45 -7.30 6.16
C ILE A 108 4.22 -7.86 4.76
N THR A 109 2.95 -7.92 4.35
CA THR A 109 2.55 -8.32 3.00
C THR A 109 1.67 -7.27 2.36
N ASP A 110 1.47 -7.36 1.05
CA ASP A 110 0.37 -6.64 0.41
C ASP A 110 -1.00 -7.29 0.74
N LYS A 111 -2.10 -6.71 0.23
CA LYS A 111 -3.45 -7.23 0.43
C LYS A 111 -3.83 -8.39 -0.51
N GLY A 112 -2.88 -9.15 -0.99
CA GLY A 112 -3.18 -10.36 -1.77
C GLY A 112 -4.05 -11.34 -0.96
N LYS A 113 -5.14 -11.84 -1.54
CA LYS A 113 -6.04 -12.81 -0.88
C LYS A 113 -5.31 -14.06 -0.43
N GLU A 114 -4.27 -14.44 -1.15
CA GLU A 114 -3.38 -15.57 -0.89
C GLU A 114 -2.62 -15.44 0.43
N LEU A 115 -2.30 -14.21 0.84
CA LEU A 115 -1.58 -13.90 2.08
C LEU A 115 -2.52 -13.48 3.22
N GLN A 116 -3.83 -13.28 2.94
CA GLN A 116 -4.84 -12.86 3.93
C GLN A 116 -5.67 -14.03 4.50
N ASN A 117 -5.22 -15.27 4.38
CA ASN A 117 -6.00 -16.40 4.84
C ASN A 117 -5.83 -16.71 6.34
N THR A 118 -6.89 -17.28 6.94
CA THR A 118 -6.93 -17.59 8.38
C THR A 118 -5.95 -18.71 8.77
N THR A 119 -5.65 -19.62 7.84
CA THR A 119 -4.72 -20.74 8.08
C THR A 119 -3.29 -20.23 8.21
N LEU A 120 -2.87 -19.36 7.32
CA LEU A 120 -1.56 -18.69 7.43
C LEU A 120 -1.46 -17.86 8.71
N LYS A 121 -2.49 -17.06 9.03
CA LYS A 121 -2.51 -16.29 10.29
C LYS A 121 -2.34 -17.17 11.52
N ARG A 122 -3.03 -18.32 11.57
CA ARG A 122 -2.92 -19.27 12.68
C ARG A 122 -1.52 -19.86 12.76
N PHE A 123 -0.95 -20.27 11.62
CA PHE A 123 0.41 -20.81 11.55
C PHE A 123 1.46 -19.79 12.03
N LEU A 124 1.40 -18.56 11.55
CA LEU A 124 2.34 -17.51 11.99
C LEU A 124 2.19 -17.19 13.47
N LYS A 125 0.95 -17.14 13.99
CA LYS A 125 0.69 -16.94 15.42
C LYS A 125 1.27 -18.06 16.31
N GLN A 126 1.29 -19.32 15.82
CA GLN A 126 1.94 -20.44 16.52
C GLN A 126 3.46 -20.27 16.64
N HIS A 127 4.05 -19.43 15.80
CA HIS A 127 5.47 -19.07 15.84
C HIS A 127 5.73 -17.68 16.44
N ASP A 128 4.73 -17.08 17.12
CA ASP A 128 4.78 -15.73 17.71
C ASP A 128 5.09 -14.62 16.69
N ILE A 129 4.64 -14.79 15.44
CA ILE A 129 4.86 -13.86 14.34
C ILE A 129 3.58 -13.07 14.07
N GLU A 130 3.66 -11.74 14.11
CA GLU A 130 2.56 -10.86 13.75
C GLU A 130 2.49 -10.65 12.23
N LEU A 131 1.28 -10.76 11.66
CA LEU A 131 1.04 -10.53 10.24
C LEU A 131 0.34 -9.20 10.01
N TYR A 132 1.01 -8.29 9.31
CA TYR A 132 0.48 -7.00 8.89
C TYR A 132 0.24 -6.95 7.38
N HIS A 133 -0.88 -6.36 6.99
CA HIS A 133 -1.17 -6.07 5.60
C HIS A 133 -1.04 -4.57 5.33
N THR A 134 -0.29 -4.21 4.28
CA THR A 134 -0.22 -2.82 3.87
C THR A 134 -1.52 -2.41 3.18
N ASN A 135 -2.21 -1.44 3.75
CA ASN A 135 -3.51 -0.96 3.25
C ASN A 135 -3.39 0.14 2.20
N ASN A 136 -2.22 0.72 2.07
CA ASN A 136 -1.96 1.75 1.08
C ASN A 136 -1.27 1.12 -0.14
N PRO A 137 -1.90 1.11 -1.33
CA PRO A 137 -1.32 0.54 -2.55
C PRO A 137 0.03 1.18 -2.93
N GLN A 138 0.36 2.34 -2.36
CA GLN A 138 1.60 3.06 -2.63
C GLN A 138 2.70 2.83 -1.57
N THR A 139 2.40 2.20 -0.43
CA THR A 139 3.38 1.79 0.60
C THR A 139 3.64 0.29 0.59
N LYS A 140 3.49 -0.33 -0.57
CA LYS A 140 3.73 -1.75 -0.83
C LYS A 140 5.07 -2.23 -0.25
N CYS A 141 5.28 -3.52 -0.27
CA CYS A 141 6.52 -4.20 0.14
C CYS A 141 7.73 -3.75 -0.72
N SER A 142 8.06 -2.45 -0.64
CA SER A 142 8.98 -1.77 -1.56
C SER A 142 10.39 -2.35 -1.58
N ILE A 143 10.80 -3.02 -0.50
CA ILE A 143 12.10 -3.69 -0.41
C ILE A 143 12.03 -4.98 -1.23
N THR A 144 11.00 -5.80 -0.99
CA THR A 144 10.79 -7.04 -1.72
C THR A 144 10.46 -6.79 -3.21
N GLU A 145 9.67 -5.76 -3.54
CA GLU A 145 9.44 -5.36 -4.93
C GLU A 145 10.75 -5.00 -5.67
N ARG A 146 11.68 -4.31 -4.99
CA ARG A 146 12.99 -4.00 -5.54
C ARG A 146 13.84 -5.26 -5.71
N PHE A 147 13.79 -6.17 -4.74
CA PHE A 147 14.45 -7.46 -4.84
C PHE A 147 13.89 -8.27 -6.02
N ILE A 148 12.57 -8.41 -6.17
CA ILE A 148 11.91 -9.08 -7.29
C ILE A 148 12.38 -8.52 -8.64
N ARG A 149 12.49 -7.20 -8.75
CA ARG A 149 13.03 -6.57 -9.98
C ARG A 149 14.47 -7.00 -10.26
N THR A 150 15.31 -7.03 -9.23
CA THR A 150 16.70 -7.47 -9.34
C THR A 150 16.78 -8.95 -9.71
N LEU A 151 16.01 -9.80 -9.05
CA LEU A 151 15.89 -11.23 -9.32
C LEU A 151 15.51 -11.50 -10.78
N ARG A 152 14.43 -10.87 -11.25
CA ARG A 152 13.99 -10.98 -12.65
C ARG A 152 15.08 -10.55 -13.64
N LEU A 153 15.75 -9.44 -13.39
CA LEU A 153 16.82 -8.94 -14.25
C LEU A 153 17.99 -9.92 -14.31
N TRP A 154 18.37 -10.53 -13.18
CA TRP A 154 19.50 -11.45 -13.15
C TRP A 154 19.14 -12.80 -13.77
N LEU A 155 17.97 -13.33 -13.49
CA LEU A 155 17.45 -14.53 -14.16
C LEU A 155 17.41 -14.31 -15.69
N GLN A 156 16.88 -13.17 -16.15
CA GLN A 156 16.80 -12.86 -17.58
C GLN A 156 18.19 -12.83 -18.25
N LYS A 157 19.21 -12.30 -17.58
CA LYS A 157 20.58 -12.32 -18.10
C LYS A 157 21.11 -13.74 -18.26
N VAL A 158 20.87 -14.61 -17.28
CA VAL A 158 21.27 -16.02 -17.34
C VAL A 158 20.48 -16.75 -18.41
N PHE A 159 19.18 -16.52 -18.54
CA PHE A 159 18.34 -17.09 -19.59
C PHE A 159 18.84 -16.71 -20.99
N THR A 160 19.17 -15.44 -21.19
CA THR A 160 19.72 -14.97 -22.46
C THR A 160 21.06 -15.63 -22.79
N HIS A 161 21.90 -15.85 -21.79
CA HIS A 161 23.22 -16.51 -21.97
C HIS A 161 23.11 -18.01 -22.23
N ARG A 162 22.19 -18.68 -21.48
CA ARG A 162 22.06 -20.17 -21.54
C ARG A 162 21.05 -20.60 -22.62
N GLU A 163 20.26 -19.69 -23.20
CA GLU A 163 19.13 -19.96 -24.09
C GLU A 163 18.11 -20.95 -23.50
N LYS A 164 18.02 -20.99 -22.15
CA LYS A 164 17.13 -21.84 -21.38
C LYS A 164 16.44 -21.02 -20.30
N TYR A 165 15.14 -21.23 -20.10
CA TYR A 165 14.29 -20.45 -19.18
C TYR A 165 14.01 -21.19 -17.86
N ARG A 166 14.73 -22.27 -17.58
CA ARG A 166 14.57 -23.06 -16.37
C ARG A 166 15.31 -22.43 -15.19
N TYR A 167 14.59 -22.21 -14.07
CA TYR A 167 15.16 -21.59 -12.87
C TYR A 167 15.07 -22.45 -11.62
N ILE A 168 14.25 -23.54 -11.61
CA ILE A 168 14.02 -24.36 -10.42
C ILE A 168 15.16 -25.34 -10.14
N ASP A 169 16.05 -25.60 -11.07
CA ASP A 169 17.18 -26.53 -10.92
C ASP A 169 18.41 -25.83 -10.32
N GLY A 170 18.25 -25.18 -9.17
CA GLY A 170 19.32 -24.51 -8.44
C GLY A 170 19.65 -23.09 -8.91
N LEU A 171 19.25 -22.65 -10.11
CA LEU A 171 19.53 -21.30 -10.59
C LEU A 171 18.89 -20.23 -9.71
N LEU A 172 17.66 -20.47 -9.20
CA LEU A 172 16.99 -19.56 -8.30
C LEU A 172 17.79 -19.39 -7.00
N ASP A 173 18.32 -20.49 -6.47
CA ASP A 173 19.15 -20.48 -5.27
C ASP A 173 20.49 -19.78 -5.50
N ASP A 174 21.14 -20.04 -6.64
CA ASP A 174 22.41 -19.40 -7.02
C ASP A 174 22.25 -17.87 -7.14
N VAL A 175 21.17 -17.42 -7.77
CA VAL A 175 20.87 -15.98 -7.93
C VAL A 175 20.57 -15.34 -6.57
N THR A 176 19.80 -16.02 -5.72
CA THR A 176 19.49 -15.54 -4.37
C THR A 176 20.73 -15.50 -3.49
N TRP A 177 21.57 -16.53 -3.56
CA TRP A 177 22.87 -16.55 -2.87
C TRP A 177 23.75 -15.40 -3.33
N SER A 178 23.86 -15.19 -4.64
CA SER A 178 24.65 -14.09 -5.22
C SER A 178 24.14 -12.72 -4.77
N TYR A 179 22.80 -12.54 -4.66
CA TYR A 179 22.22 -11.33 -4.10
C TYR A 179 22.62 -11.12 -2.65
N ASN A 180 22.54 -12.14 -1.83
CA ASN A 180 22.86 -12.06 -0.41
C ASN A 180 24.35 -11.78 -0.13
N HIS A 181 25.24 -12.15 -1.04
CA HIS A 181 26.70 -11.95 -0.88
C HIS A 181 27.24 -10.75 -1.67
N ARG A 182 26.39 -10.04 -2.41
CA ARG A 182 26.77 -8.85 -3.16
C ARG A 182 26.61 -7.59 -2.32
N TYR A 183 27.53 -6.63 -2.51
CA TYR A 183 27.43 -5.29 -1.92
C TYR A 183 26.09 -4.61 -2.23
N HIS A 184 25.40 -4.14 -1.20
CA HIS A 184 24.13 -3.45 -1.28
C HIS A 184 24.26 -2.00 -0.80
N THR A 185 23.99 -1.03 -1.67
CA THR A 185 24.26 0.41 -1.46
C THR A 185 23.55 1.01 -0.24
N ALA A 186 22.35 0.52 0.13
CA ALA A 186 21.61 1.09 1.27
C ALA A 186 22.20 0.70 2.63
N ILE A 187 22.75 -0.49 2.75
CA ILE A 187 23.37 -1.01 3.98
C ILE A 187 24.90 -0.93 3.96
N LYS A 188 25.48 -0.56 2.80
CA LYS A 188 26.94 -0.41 2.53
C LYS A 188 27.78 -1.66 2.81
N MET A 189 27.17 -2.81 2.74
CA MET A 189 27.80 -4.14 2.84
C MET A 189 26.91 -5.18 2.16
N SER A 190 27.25 -6.45 2.17
CA SER A 190 26.37 -7.50 1.67
C SER A 190 25.23 -7.78 2.65
N PRO A 191 24.03 -8.23 2.19
CA PRO A 191 22.96 -8.68 3.07
C PRO A 191 23.39 -9.77 4.06
N TYR A 192 24.29 -10.67 3.64
CA TYR A 192 24.86 -11.70 4.50
C TYR A 192 25.66 -11.10 5.67
N GLU A 193 26.57 -10.17 5.39
CA GLU A 193 27.32 -9.45 6.43
C GLU A 193 26.39 -8.65 7.34
N ALA A 194 25.42 -7.93 6.75
CA ALA A 194 24.45 -7.14 7.50
C ALA A 194 23.54 -7.96 8.41
N SER A 195 23.43 -9.26 8.17
CA SER A 195 22.66 -10.18 9.01
C SER A 195 23.42 -10.68 10.24
N GLN A 196 24.70 -10.35 10.37
CA GLN A 196 25.51 -10.77 11.51
C GLN A 196 25.26 -9.88 12.73
N PRO A 197 25.22 -10.45 13.96
CA PRO A 197 24.89 -9.69 15.17
C PRO A 197 25.84 -8.52 15.45
N ASP A 198 27.13 -8.65 15.15
CA ASP A 198 28.16 -7.64 15.34
C ASP A 198 28.02 -6.42 14.41
N ARG A 199 27.22 -6.53 13.34
CA ARG A 199 27.02 -5.47 12.35
C ARG A 199 25.79 -4.61 12.58
N VAL A 200 24.96 -4.92 13.56
CA VAL A 200 23.66 -4.25 13.77
C VAL A 200 23.82 -2.73 13.89
N LEU A 201 24.75 -2.23 14.68
CA LEU A 201 24.93 -0.78 14.87
C LEU A 201 25.40 -0.06 13.58
N GLU A 202 26.29 -0.70 12.82
CA GLU A 202 26.79 -0.18 11.56
C GLU A 202 25.67 -0.11 10.52
N VAL A 203 24.89 -1.20 10.37
CA VAL A 203 23.74 -1.27 9.47
C VAL A 203 22.69 -0.23 9.85
N TYR A 204 22.38 -0.09 11.15
CA TYR A 204 21.45 0.91 11.66
C TYR A 204 21.90 2.33 11.28
N SER A 205 23.16 2.62 11.50
CA SER A 205 23.75 3.92 11.11
C SER A 205 23.64 4.15 9.59
N ASN A 206 24.00 3.17 8.76
CA ASN A 206 23.94 3.27 7.31
C ASN A 206 22.51 3.48 6.76
N LEU A 207 21.51 2.85 7.39
CA LEU A 207 20.11 2.95 6.97
C LEU A 207 19.44 4.27 7.39
N TYR A 208 19.74 4.75 8.62
CA TYR A 208 18.89 5.73 9.29
C TYR A 208 19.60 7.02 9.71
N SER A 209 20.94 7.04 9.91
CA SER A 209 21.67 8.30 10.17
C SER A 209 21.47 9.28 9.01
N GLY A 210 21.15 10.51 9.34
CA GLY A 210 20.83 11.57 8.37
C GLY A 210 19.41 11.53 7.78
N LYS A 211 18.69 10.42 7.89
CA LYS A 211 17.26 10.35 7.47
C LYS A 211 16.31 10.67 8.61
N LEU A 212 16.69 10.31 9.84
CA LEU A 212 15.92 10.63 11.04
C LEU A 212 16.18 12.06 11.51
N GLU A 213 17.41 12.57 11.37
CA GLU A 213 17.80 13.92 11.76
C GLU A 213 17.23 15.02 10.85
N ASN A 214 17.04 14.76 9.56
CA ASN A 214 16.50 15.72 8.60
C ASN A 214 14.97 15.88 8.63
N ASN A 215 14.29 15.28 9.60
CA ASN A 215 12.85 15.42 9.78
C ASN A 215 12.51 16.72 10.52
N LYS A 216 12.68 17.88 9.86
CA LYS A 216 11.97 19.10 10.28
C LYS A 216 10.47 18.76 10.28
N THR A 217 9.88 18.74 11.45
CA THR A 217 8.43 18.60 11.66
C THR A 217 7.76 19.72 10.87
N SER A 218 7.26 19.38 9.68
CA SER A 218 6.40 20.29 8.94
C SER A 218 5.08 20.42 9.69
N SER A 219 4.49 21.60 9.73
CA SER A 219 3.14 21.78 10.26
C SER A 219 2.14 20.92 9.48
N PRO A 220 1.13 20.34 10.15
CA PRO A 220 0.11 19.54 9.48
C PRO A 220 -0.65 20.38 8.45
N LYS A 221 -0.87 19.82 7.28
CA LYS A 221 -1.62 20.47 6.19
C LYS A 221 -3.12 20.38 6.41
N PHE A 222 -3.58 19.34 7.09
CA PHE A 222 -4.96 19.09 7.43
C PHE A 222 -5.09 18.92 8.95
N HIS A 223 -6.28 19.24 9.47
CA HIS A 223 -6.62 19.11 10.89
C HIS A 223 -7.76 18.08 11.05
N GLU A 224 -7.89 17.56 12.23
CA GLU A 224 -9.02 16.70 12.57
C GLU A 224 -10.34 17.44 12.31
N GLY A 225 -11.28 16.76 11.67
CA GLY A 225 -12.52 17.36 11.21
C GLY A 225 -12.51 17.93 9.78
N ASP A 226 -11.34 18.07 9.15
CA ASP A 226 -11.27 18.51 7.74
C ASP A 226 -11.86 17.46 6.80
N TYR A 227 -12.53 17.93 5.73
CA TYR A 227 -13.06 17.09 4.68
C TYR A 227 -12.07 16.99 3.53
N VAL A 228 -11.87 15.76 3.02
CA VAL A 228 -10.84 15.47 2.03
C VAL A 228 -11.32 14.45 0.99
N ARG A 229 -10.73 14.51 -0.20
CA ARG A 229 -10.79 13.46 -1.22
C ARG A 229 -9.47 12.70 -1.24
N ILE A 230 -9.53 11.41 -1.61
CA ILE A 230 -8.35 10.55 -1.76
C ILE A 230 -7.90 10.58 -3.22
N SER A 231 -6.58 10.55 -3.45
CA SER A 231 -6.02 10.40 -4.79
C SER A 231 -6.35 9.04 -5.39
N ARG A 232 -6.85 9.00 -6.64
CA ARG A 232 -7.13 7.76 -7.37
C ARG A 232 -5.90 7.29 -8.14
N GLU A 233 -5.68 5.97 -8.16
CA GLU A 233 -4.83 5.35 -9.16
C GLU A 233 -5.62 5.17 -10.46
N LYS A 234 -5.09 5.74 -11.55
CA LYS A 234 -5.67 5.54 -12.87
C LYS A 234 -5.33 4.15 -13.38
N LYS A 235 -6.30 3.47 -13.98
CA LYS A 235 -6.07 2.19 -14.66
C LYS A 235 -5.12 2.40 -15.84
N ARG A 236 -4.40 1.35 -16.24
CA ARG A 236 -3.35 1.41 -17.28
C ARG A 236 -3.81 2.05 -18.60
N PHE A 237 -5.09 1.90 -18.95
CA PHE A 237 -5.69 2.46 -20.18
C PHE A 237 -6.68 3.59 -19.92
N GLU A 238 -6.73 4.13 -18.69
CA GLU A 238 -7.60 5.24 -18.36
C GLU A 238 -7.05 6.54 -18.96
N LYS A 239 -7.93 7.30 -19.66
CA LYS A 239 -7.52 8.54 -20.34
C LYS A 239 -7.04 9.59 -19.34
N GLY A 240 -6.05 10.39 -19.73
CA GLY A 240 -5.39 11.38 -18.85
C GLY A 240 -6.32 12.44 -18.26
N HIS A 241 -7.43 12.76 -18.96
CA HIS A 241 -8.40 13.77 -18.52
C HIS A 241 -9.43 13.28 -17.50
N THR A 242 -9.47 11.98 -17.17
CA THR A 242 -10.35 11.47 -16.09
C THR A 242 -9.94 12.01 -14.74
N TRP A 243 -10.85 11.88 -13.76
CA TRP A 243 -10.65 12.40 -12.42
C TRP A 243 -9.39 11.85 -11.74
N ASN A 244 -8.73 12.72 -11.01
CA ASN A 244 -7.54 12.36 -10.23
C ASN A 244 -7.88 12.02 -8.76
N TRP A 245 -9.06 12.42 -8.29
CA TRP A 245 -9.50 12.31 -6.90
C TRP A 245 -10.78 11.50 -6.80
N SER A 246 -11.05 10.94 -5.61
CA SER A 246 -12.29 10.20 -5.34
C SER A 246 -13.53 11.10 -5.46
N GLU A 247 -14.65 10.56 -5.95
CA GLU A 247 -15.95 11.24 -5.84
C GLU A 247 -16.42 11.30 -4.39
N GLU A 248 -16.15 10.23 -3.65
CA GLU A 248 -16.40 10.14 -2.22
C GLU A 248 -15.53 11.11 -1.43
N ILE A 249 -16.12 11.67 -0.39
CA ILE A 249 -15.49 12.62 0.53
C ILE A 249 -15.36 11.94 1.88
N PHE A 250 -14.21 12.13 2.51
CA PHE A 250 -13.85 11.54 3.80
C PHE A 250 -13.57 12.64 4.81
N LYS A 251 -13.65 12.29 6.09
CA LYS A 251 -13.33 13.19 7.20
C LYS A 251 -12.01 12.77 7.84
N VAL A 252 -11.11 13.72 8.09
CA VAL A 252 -9.88 13.47 8.85
C VAL A 252 -10.24 13.21 10.30
N THR A 253 -9.89 12.04 10.82
CA THR A 253 -10.16 11.62 12.21
C THR A 253 -8.95 11.81 13.11
N LYS A 254 -7.72 11.63 12.59
CA LYS A 254 -6.50 11.73 13.39
C LYS A 254 -5.33 12.23 12.57
N VAL A 255 -4.52 13.07 13.18
CA VAL A 255 -3.22 13.52 12.66
C VAL A 255 -2.12 12.79 13.42
N ILE A 256 -1.31 11.99 12.74
CA ILE A 256 -0.23 11.23 13.35
C ILE A 256 1.09 11.92 13.03
N PRO A 257 1.75 12.54 14.04
CA PRO A 257 3.05 13.19 13.88
C PRO A 257 4.17 12.13 13.84
N HIS A 258 4.28 11.43 12.72
CA HIS A 258 5.43 10.57 12.44
C HIS A 258 6.51 11.41 11.76
N PRO A 259 7.75 10.92 11.48
CA PRO A 259 8.73 11.74 10.77
C PRO A 259 8.14 12.50 9.59
N LYS A 260 7.21 11.93 8.86
CA LYS A 260 6.31 12.64 7.94
C LYS A 260 4.88 12.41 8.37
N ILE A 261 4.17 13.51 8.56
CA ILE A 261 2.78 13.48 9.04
C ILE A 261 1.93 12.63 8.13
N VAL A 262 1.16 11.73 8.73
CA VAL A 262 0.13 10.93 8.08
C VAL A 262 -1.20 11.14 8.78
N TYR A 263 -2.28 10.85 8.06
CA TYR A 263 -3.65 11.13 8.47
C TYR A 263 -4.47 9.86 8.48
N LYS A 264 -5.33 9.70 9.48
CA LYS A 264 -6.43 8.75 9.46
C LYS A 264 -7.68 9.44 8.99
N ILE A 265 -8.50 8.75 8.24
CA ILE A 265 -9.74 9.29 7.68
C ILE A 265 -10.86 8.28 7.84
N SER A 266 -12.11 8.78 7.93
CA SER A 266 -13.32 7.97 8.01
C SER A 266 -14.31 8.34 6.92
N GLU A 267 -15.20 7.42 6.61
CA GLU A 267 -16.41 7.71 5.86
C GLU A 267 -17.26 8.71 6.65
N ILE A 268 -18.00 9.57 5.93
CA ILE A 268 -18.82 10.61 6.57
C ILE A 268 -20.08 9.99 7.18
N ASP A 269 -20.67 9.03 6.48
CA ASP A 269 -21.99 8.48 6.82
C ASP A 269 -21.91 7.40 7.91
N SER A 270 -21.03 6.44 7.77
CA SER A 270 -20.86 5.33 8.73
C SER A 270 -19.97 5.71 9.90
N GLY A 271 -19.04 6.64 9.71
CA GLY A 271 -17.99 6.96 10.66
C GLY A 271 -16.86 5.92 10.66
N ASP A 272 -16.94 4.89 9.82
CA ASP A 272 -15.94 3.83 9.75
C ASP A 272 -14.60 4.36 9.30
N GLU A 273 -13.56 4.10 10.09
CA GLU A 273 -12.21 4.52 9.76
C GLU A 273 -11.66 3.66 8.61
N LEU A 274 -11.15 4.29 7.56
CA LEU A 274 -10.47 3.59 6.49
C LEU A 274 -9.17 2.98 7.02
N GLU A 275 -8.96 1.73 6.66
CA GLU A 275 -7.71 1.06 6.98
C GLU A 275 -6.51 1.77 6.33
N GLY A 276 -5.42 1.89 7.06
CA GLY A 276 -4.19 2.53 6.62
C GLY A 276 -4.01 3.95 7.10
N SER A 277 -3.04 4.63 6.53
CA SER A 277 -2.73 6.04 6.81
C SER A 277 -2.36 6.74 5.52
N PHE A 278 -2.77 7.99 5.39
CA PHE A 278 -2.63 8.76 4.16
C PHE A 278 -1.64 9.90 4.36
N TYR A 279 -0.78 10.12 3.37
CA TYR A 279 0.09 11.30 3.35
C TYR A 279 -0.67 12.54 2.86
N SER A 280 -0.17 13.72 3.22
CA SER A 280 -0.77 14.99 2.78
C SER A 280 -0.88 15.16 1.26
N TRP A 281 -0.08 14.43 0.49
CA TRP A 281 -0.10 14.44 -0.98
C TRP A 281 -1.15 13.50 -1.58
N GLU A 282 -1.64 12.57 -0.79
CA GLU A 282 -2.70 11.63 -1.15
C GLU A 282 -4.09 12.18 -0.81
N LEU A 283 -4.14 13.31 -0.13
CA LEU A 283 -5.37 13.98 0.29
C LEU A 283 -5.51 15.37 -0.35
N SER A 284 -6.73 15.73 -0.71
CA SER A 284 -7.10 17.06 -1.20
C SER A 284 -8.24 17.63 -0.37
N LYS A 285 -8.03 18.80 0.26
CA LYS A 285 -9.05 19.48 1.05
C LYS A 285 -10.22 19.87 0.17
N VAL A 286 -11.43 19.64 0.69
CA VAL A 286 -12.71 20.06 0.13
C VAL A 286 -13.55 20.73 1.20
N THR A 287 -14.54 21.50 0.80
CA THR A 287 -15.54 22.02 1.72
C THR A 287 -16.53 20.90 2.08
N LYS A 288 -17.11 20.93 3.27
CA LYS A 288 -18.18 20.00 3.65
C LYS A 288 -19.29 20.06 2.59
N PRO A 289 -19.68 18.92 2.02
CA PRO A 289 -20.79 18.93 1.06
C PRO A 289 -22.09 19.27 1.78
N GLU A 290 -22.84 20.23 1.27
CA GLU A 290 -24.19 20.55 1.74
C GLU A 290 -25.22 19.62 1.09
N LEU A 291 -24.95 19.17 -0.14
CA LEU A 291 -25.81 18.30 -0.93
C LEU A 291 -25.00 17.12 -1.48
N PHE A 292 -25.59 15.94 -1.42
CA PHE A 292 -25.03 14.73 -2.02
C PHE A 292 -25.76 14.40 -3.33
N LYS A 293 -25.03 13.98 -4.35
CA LYS A 293 -25.61 13.61 -5.65
C LYS A 293 -26.11 12.17 -5.64
N ILE A 294 -27.36 11.98 -6.05
CA ILE A 294 -27.93 10.65 -6.23
C ILE A 294 -27.47 10.08 -7.55
N ALA A 295 -26.94 8.84 -7.54
CA ALA A 295 -26.60 8.11 -8.74
C ALA A 295 -27.83 7.48 -9.38
N TYR A 296 -28.66 6.80 -8.57
CA TYR A 296 -29.92 6.19 -8.98
C TYR A 296 -30.79 5.86 -7.77
N ILE A 297 -32.11 5.80 -8.00
CA ILE A 297 -33.10 5.41 -7.01
C ILE A 297 -33.36 3.91 -7.15
N LEU A 298 -33.23 3.17 -6.05
CA LEU A 298 -33.37 1.73 -5.99
C LEU A 298 -34.75 1.24 -5.58
N GLY A 299 -35.48 2.06 -4.82
CA GLY A 299 -36.79 1.69 -4.30
C GLY A 299 -37.56 2.90 -3.77
N LYS A 300 -38.85 2.68 -3.54
CA LYS A 300 -39.77 3.68 -2.99
C LYS A 300 -40.62 3.01 -1.91
N ARG A 301 -40.85 3.72 -0.81
CA ARG A 301 -41.80 3.33 0.25
C ARG A 301 -42.60 4.50 0.73
N GLY A 302 -43.75 4.26 1.39
CA GLY A 302 -44.63 5.27 1.89
C GLY A 302 -45.59 5.83 0.81
N LYS A 303 -46.51 6.74 1.21
CA LYS A 303 -47.48 7.43 0.34
C LYS A 303 -47.57 8.90 0.75
N GLY A 304 -47.86 9.78 -0.22
CA GLY A 304 -47.99 11.22 0.00
C GLY A 304 -46.73 11.83 0.60
N ASP A 305 -46.85 12.67 1.61
CA ASP A 305 -45.75 13.38 2.26
C ASP A 305 -44.79 12.49 3.03
N ARG A 306 -45.14 11.21 3.27
CA ARG A 306 -44.29 10.20 3.91
C ARG A 306 -43.52 9.34 2.89
N THR A 307 -43.51 9.74 1.63
CA THR A 307 -42.77 9.03 0.59
C THR A 307 -41.27 9.15 0.84
N GLU A 308 -40.59 8.01 0.83
CA GLU A 308 -39.14 7.92 0.90
C GLU A 308 -38.59 7.10 -0.28
N HIS A 309 -37.43 7.48 -0.76
CA HIS A 309 -36.70 6.79 -1.81
C HIS A 309 -35.42 6.17 -1.26
N LEU A 310 -35.18 4.88 -1.56
CA LEU A 310 -33.89 4.27 -1.31
C LEU A 310 -32.93 4.74 -2.41
N VAL A 311 -31.97 5.56 -2.03
CA VAL A 311 -31.03 6.15 -2.99
C VAL A 311 -29.66 5.49 -2.87
N HIS A 312 -28.97 5.40 -4.02
CA HIS A 312 -27.55 5.13 -4.08
C HIS A 312 -26.85 6.45 -4.38
N TRP A 313 -25.92 6.81 -3.49
CA TRP A 313 -25.16 8.05 -3.62
C TRP A 313 -24.08 7.92 -4.67
N ARG A 314 -23.93 8.95 -5.49
CA ARG A 314 -22.93 8.98 -6.55
C ARG A 314 -21.51 8.98 -5.96
N GLY A 315 -20.69 8.02 -6.40
CA GLY A 315 -19.30 7.87 -5.97
C GLY A 315 -19.11 7.09 -4.67
N TYR A 316 -20.17 6.72 -3.97
CA TYR A 316 -20.13 5.96 -2.73
C TYR A 316 -20.29 4.45 -2.96
N THR A 317 -19.91 3.66 -1.98
CA THR A 317 -20.03 2.19 -2.04
C THR A 317 -21.49 1.74 -1.97
N LYS A 318 -21.75 0.47 -2.33
CA LYS A 318 -23.12 -0.09 -2.25
C LYS A 318 -23.65 -0.18 -0.83
N SER A 319 -22.80 -0.15 0.18
CA SER A 319 -23.17 -0.12 1.61
C SER A 319 -23.74 1.23 2.05
N SER A 320 -23.37 2.32 1.39
CA SER A 320 -23.78 3.69 1.72
C SER A 320 -25.17 4.05 1.14
N ARG A 321 -26.09 3.08 1.02
CA ARG A 321 -27.47 3.34 0.60
C ARG A 321 -28.29 3.83 1.76
N SER A 322 -29.16 4.83 1.52
CA SER A 322 -30.04 5.36 2.56
C SER A 322 -31.43 5.70 2.05
N TRP A 323 -32.42 5.69 2.95
CA TRP A 323 -33.77 6.16 2.67
C TRP A 323 -33.82 7.68 2.87
N VAL A 324 -34.23 8.42 1.83
CA VAL A 324 -34.33 9.86 1.81
C VAL A 324 -35.78 10.26 1.52
N LYS A 325 -36.30 11.23 2.26
CA LYS A 325 -37.64 11.73 2.00
C LYS A 325 -37.74 12.40 0.63
N ALA A 326 -38.82 12.14 -0.09
CA ALA A 326 -39.01 12.70 -1.43
C ALA A 326 -38.84 14.22 -1.49
N LYS A 327 -39.28 14.94 -0.44
CA LYS A 327 -39.16 16.41 -0.32
C LYS A 327 -37.70 16.90 -0.19
N ASP A 328 -36.77 16.03 0.24
CA ASP A 328 -35.35 16.37 0.45
C ASP A 328 -34.50 16.01 -0.79
N ILE A 329 -35.16 15.53 -1.87
CA ILE A 329 -34.54 15.25 -3.16
C ILE A 329 -34.77 16.41 -4.09
N PHE A 330 -33.73 17.09 -4.49
CA PHE A 330 -33.79 18.21 -5.42
C PHE A 330 -33.27 17.78 -6.78
N GLU A 331 -33.99 18.11 -7.86
CA GLU A 331 -33.50 18.02 -9.22
C GLU A 331 -32.45 19.11 -9.45
N SER A 332 -31.30 18.72 -9.99
CA SER A 332 -30.16 19.63 -10.27
C SER A 332 -30.17 20.12 -11.71
#